data_2f9bfa5a5ed53c9c79e7ef09ed71d957
#
_entry.id   2f9bfa5a5ed53c9c79e7ef09ed71d957
#
_cell.length_a   1.000
_cell.length_b   1.000
_cell.length_c   1.000
_cell.angle_alpha   90.00
_cell.angle_beta   90.00
_cell.angle_gamma   90.00
#
_symmetry.space_group_name_H-M   'P 1'
#
loop_
_entity.id
_entity.type
_entity.pdbx_description
1 polymer ?
#
loop_
_entity_poly.entity_id
_entity_poly.type
_entity_poly.pdbx_seq_one_letter_code
_entity_poly.pdbx_strand_id
1 'polypeptide(L)'
;MSLLRNVIGPHPNLWDYVNTIKNSTVKSTIKERIQEYRPKPDAVDKFSSLTDRYFLVVFATERSSECRAQLPCLVKLFIVANNAALNVKVIDFDENRDIADEMNVLRVPTIIVHDRAWREIGRFVEKPTHGDTLEDELWGIIQKNQSKQS
;
A
#
# COMPACT_ATOMS: atom_id res chain seq x y z
N MET A 1 2.81 -11.70 -15.42
CA MET A 1 1.84 -12.22 -14.45
C MET A 1 2.44 -13.23 -13.51
N SER A 2 3.11 -14.26 -14.03
CA SER A 2 3.83 -15.21 -13.17
C SER A 2 4.93 -14.53 -12.34
N LEU A 3 5.53 -13.48 -12.87
CA LEU A 3 6.56 -12.71 -12.17
C LEU A 3 6.04 -12.08 -10.89
N LEU A 4 4.86 -11.46 -10.95
CA LEU A 4 4.23 -10.84 -9.78
C LEU A 4 3.99 -11.84 -8.66
N ARG A 5 3.52 -13.05 -9.00
CA ARG A 5 3.29 -14.09 -8.00
C ARG A 5 4.58 -14.52 -7.33
N ASN A 6 5.66 -14.62 -8.09
CA ASN A 6 6.97 -15.00 -7.56
C ASN A 6 7.55 -13.89 -6.68
N VAL A 7 7.31 -12.64 -7.06
CA VAL A 7 7.79 -11.47 -6.33
C VAL A 7 7.11 -11.34 -4.98
N ILE A 8 5.80 -11.59 -4.92
CA ILE A 8 5.01 -11.31 -3.72
C ILE A 8 5.20 -12.38 -2.64
N GLY A 9 5.45 -13.62 -3.04
CA GLY A 9 5.53 -14.73 -2.11
C GLY A 9 6.47 -14.52 -0.93
N PRO A 10 7.75 -14.15 -1.15
CA PRO A 10 8.71 -14.03 -0.05
C PRO A 10 8.76 -12.66 0.61
N HIS A 11 8.01 -11.68 0.15
CA HIS A 11 8.08 -10.32 0.68
C HIS A 11 7.15 -10.11 1.87
N PRO A 12 7.54 -9.24 2.83
CA PRO A 12 6.76 -9.03 4.05
C PRO A 12 5.46 -8.26 3.81
N ASN A 13 4.54 -8.39 4.77
CA ASN A 13 3.38 -7.50 4.83
C ASN A 13 3.81 -6.15 5.44
N LEU A 14 2.86 -5.21 5.54
CA LEU A 14 3.15 -3.85 6.01
C LEU A 14 3.78 -3.81 7.40
N TRP A 15 3.19 -4.53 8.35
CA TRP A 15 3.68 -4.49 9.72
C TRP A 15 5.06 -5.12 9.85
N ASP A 16 5.26 -6.26 9.18
CA ASP A 16 6.55 -6.92 9.16
C ASP A 16 7.62 -6.02 8.55
N TYR A 17 7.28 -5.31 7.47
CA TYR A 17 8.22 -4.37 6.85
C TYR A 17 8.65 -3.28 7.82
N VAL A 18 7.70 -2.68 8.54
CA VAL A 18 8.00 -1.63 9.53
C VAL A 18 8.98 -2.16 10.57
N ASN A 19 8.77 -3.39 11.03
CA ASN A 19 9.65 -3.99 12.04
C ASN A 19 11.04 -4.31 11.50
N THR A 20 11.23 -4.41 10.20
CA THR A 20 12.55 -4.68 9.58
C THR A 20 13.34 -3.42 9.29
N ILE A 21 12.79 -2.23 9.49
CA ILE A 21 13.49 -0.96 9.26
C ILE A 21 14.71 -0.90 10.15
N LYS A 22 15.87 -0.65 9.55
CA LYS A 22 17.15 -0.68 10.24
C LYS A 22 17.43 0.57 11.05
N ASN A 23 17.05 1.74 10.53
CA ASN A 23 17.23 3.00 11.22
C ASN A 23 16.23 3.09 12.36
N SER A 24 16.70 3.05 13.59
CA SER A 24 15.83 3.03 14.78
C SER A 24 14.99 4.29 14.93
N THR A 25 15.53 5.45 14.55
CA THR A 25 14.80 6.71 14.60
C THR A 25 13.65 6.71 13.60
N VAL A 26 13.91 6.27 12.38
CA VAL A 26 12.89 6.15 11.35
C VAL A 26 11.80 5.17 11.79
N LYS A 27 12.19 4.01 12.29
CA LYS A 27 11.24 3.01 12.78
C LYS A 27 10.34 3.57 13.87
N SER A 28 10.93 4.24 14.86
CA SER A 28 10.17 4.84 15.97
C SER A 28 9.20 5.90 15.48
N THR A 29 9.66 6.76 14.58
CA THR A 29 8.81 7.81 14.01
C THR A 29 7.62 7.23 13.26
N ILE A 30 7.85 6.19 12.46
CA ILE A 30 6.76 5.54 11.71
C ILE A 30 5.76 4.91 12.68
N LYS A 31 6.23 4.19 13.69
CA LYS A 31 5.34 3.56 14.69
C LYS A 31 4.51 4.61 15.44
N GLU A 32 5.13 5.72 15.80
CA GLU A 32 4.44 6.82 16.46
C GLU A 32 3.34 7.41 15.58
N ARG A 33 3.65 7.64 14.30
CA ARG A 33 2.67 8.15 13.34
C ARG A 33 1.52 7.17 13.10
N ILE A 34 1.80 5.86 13.10
CA ILE A 34 0.76 4.84 13.01
C ILE A 34 -0.22 4.98 14.17
N GLN A 35 0.28 5.17 15.38
CA GLN A 35 -0.57 5.34 16.56
C GLN A 35 -1.43 6.60 16.48
N GLU A 36 -0.87 7.68 15.96
CA GLU A 36 -1.53 8.98 15.94
C GLU A 36 -2.50 9.18 14.78
N TYR A 37 -2.25 8.52 13.66
CA TYR A 37 -3.06 8.72 12.46
C TYR A 37 -4.49 8.23 12.66
N ARG A 38 -5.44 9.03 12.18
CA ARG A 38 -6.88 8.69 12.23
C ARG A 38 -7.42 8.68 10.80
N PRO A 39 -7.57 7.50 10.18
CA PRO A 39 -8.18 7.42 8.85
C PRO A 39 -9.61 7.94 8.88
N LYS A 40 -10.08 8.48 7.77
CA LYS A 40 -11.45 8.96 7.66
C LYS A 40 -12.42 7.81 7.91
N PRO A 41 -13.41 7.99 8.82
CA PRO A 41 -14.35 6.91 9.15
C PRO A 41 -15.11 6.37 7.94
N ASP A 42 -15.50 7.23 7.01
CA ASP A 42 -16.19 6.79 5.79
C ASP A 42 -15.32 5.86 4.96
N ALA A 43 -14.03 6.17 4.83
CA ALA A 43 -13.10 5.32 4.11
C ALA A 43 -12.91 3.98 4.82
N VAL A 44 -12.77 4.00 6.14
CA VAL A 44 -12.63 2.77 6.94
C VAL A 44 -13.82 1.86 6.71
N ASP A 45 -15.04 2.40 6.76
CA ASP A 45 -16.27 1.63 6.56
C ASP A 45 -16.29 0.99 5.16
N LYS A 46 -15.89 1.73 4.15
CA LYS A 46 -15.83 1.22 2.77
C LYS A 46 -14.82 0.08 2.63
N PHE A 47 -13.62 0.26 3.18
CA PHE A 47 -12.59 -0.78 3.13
C PHE A 47 -12.97 -2.01 3.95
N SER A 48 -13.57 -1.84 5.12
CA SER A 48 -14.02 -2.97 5.94
C SER A 48 -15.14 -3.77 5.29
N SER A 49 -15.92 -3.14 4.43
CA SER A 49 -17.08 -3.76 3.78
C SER A 49 -16.75 -4.47 2.46
N LEU A 50 -15.52 -4.36 1.98
CA LEU A 50 -15.13 -5.01 0.73
C LEU A 50 -15.22 -6.54 0.85
N THR A 51 -15.85 -7.16 -0.14
CA THR A 51 -15.97 -8.61 -0.23
C THR A 51 -15.07 -9.21 -1.30
N ASP A 52 -14.78 -8.44 -2.35
CA ASP A 52 -13.84 -8.87 -3.37
C ASP A 52 -12.40 -8.75 -2.87
N ARG A 53 -11.56 -9.67 -3.33
CA ARG A 53 -10.16 -9.69 -2.94
C ARG A 53 -9.33 -8.73 -3.79
N TYR A 54 -8.46 -7.96 -3.13
CA TYR A 54 -7.51 -7.06 -3.78
C TYR A 54 -6.11 -7.33 -3.27
N PHE A 55 -5.13 -7.15 -4.16
CA PHE A 55 -3.72 -7.32 -3.83
C PHE A 55 -2.98 -6.02 -4.05
N LEU A 56 -2.36 -5.50 -2.99
CA LEU A 56 -1.59 -4.28 -3.05
C LEU A 56 -0.10 -4.60 -2.93
N VAL A 57 0.66 -4.12 -3.90
CA VAL A 57 2.13 -4.24 -3.89
C VAL A 57 2.68 -2.85 -3.63
N VAL A 58 3.42 -2.71 -2.54
CA VAL A 58 3.96 -1.43 -2.10
C VAL A 58 5.46 -1.43 -2.29
N PHE A 59 5.96 -0.49 -3.10
CA PHE A 59 7.39 -0.24 -3.21
C PHE A 59 7.75 0.92 -2.29
N ALA A 60 8.70 0.69 -1.40
CA ALA A 60 9.06 1.68 -0.37
C ALA A 60 10.54 1.59 -0.01
N THR A 61 11.05 2.65 0.59
CA THR A 61 12.37 2.65 1.22
C THR A 61 12.34 3.53 2.46
N GLU A 62 13.07 3.14 3.49
CA GLU A 62 13.16 3.93 4.71
C GLU A 62 13.83 5.28 4.51
N ARG A 63 14.55 5.47 3.41
CA ARG A 63 15.25 6.72 3.09
C ARG A 63 14.35 7.79 2.49
N SER A 64 13.14 7.43 2.07
CA SER A 64 12.22 8.36 1.42
C SER A 64 11.34 9.07 2.45
N SER A 65 11.34 10.41 2.42
CA SER A 65 10.48 11.22 3.28
C SER A 65 8.99 10.97 2.99
N GLU A 66 8.64 10.75 1.72
CA GLU A 66 7.26 10.45 1.34
C GLU A 66 6.83 9.08 1.86
N CYS A 67 7.73 8.09 1.86
CA CYS A 67 7.43 6.80 2.47
C CYS A 67 7.15 6.94 3.96
N ARG A 68 7.97 7.73 4.66
CA ARG A 68 7.77 7.98 6.08
C ARG A 68 6.46 8.70 6.39
N ALA A 69 5.97 9.49 5.43
CA ALA A 69 4.70 10.20 5.57
C ALA A 69 3.50 9.30 5.26
N GLN A 70 3.58 8.48 4.21
CA GLN A 70 2.42 7.74 3.70
C GLN A 70 2.27 6.34 4.26
N LEU A 71 3.37 5.63 4.54
CA LEU A 71 3.28 4.28 5.09
C LEU A 71 2.49 4.20 6.40
N PRO A 72 2.66 5.13 7.35
CA PRO A 72 1.85 5.08 8.57
C PRO A 72 0.36 5.13 8.29
N CYS A 73 -0.05 5.92 7.31
CA CYS A 73 -1.46 6.04 6.93
C CYS A 73 -1.99 4.71 6.40
N LEU A 74 -1.21 4.06 5.54
CA LEU A 74 -1.60 2.78 4.95
C LEU A 74 -1.68 1.68 6.01
N VAL A 75 -0.68 1.60 6.88
CA VAL A 75 -0.64 0.61 7.96
C VAL A 75 -1.86 0.78 8.86
N LYS A 76 -2.13 2.01 9.28
CA LYS A 76 -3.25 2.30 10.19
C LYS A 76 -4.59 1.96 9.52
N LEU A 77 -4.75 2.33 8.28
CA LEU A 77 -5.97 2.00 7.53
C LEU A 77 -6.23 0.49 7.54
N PHE A 78 -5.20 -0.31 7.28
CA PHE A 78 -5.34 -1.76 7.23
C PHE A 78 -5.62 -2.37 8.60
N ILE A 79 -5.02 -1.82 9.66
CA ILE A 79 -5.28 -2.26 11.02
C ILE A 79 -6.76 -2.00 11.38
N VAL A 80 -7.23 -0.79 11.12
CA VAL A 80 -8.59 -0.36 11.52
C VAL A 80 -9.65 -1.03 10.66
N ALA A 81 -9.44 -1.12 9.34
CA ALA A 81 -10.38 -1.77 8.44
C ALA A 81 -10.47 -3.27 8.67
N ASN A 82 -9.36 -3.89 9.06
CA ASN A 82 -9.29 -5.29 9.46
C ASN A 82 -10.04 -6.24 8.53
N ASN A 83 -9.72 -6.18 7.24
CA ASN A 83 -10.41 -6.96 6.21
C ASN A 83 -9.45 -7.91 5.50
N ALA A 84 -9.67 -9.21 5.65
CA ALA A 84 -8.83 -10.26 5.07
C ALA A 84 -8.87 -10.29 3.53
N ALA A 85 -9.84 -9.63 2.91
CA ALA A 85 -9.88 -9.49 1.45
C ALA A 85 -8.79 -8.56 0.91
N LEU A 86 -8.23 -7.72 1.77
CA LEU A 86 -7.15 -6.80 1.40
C LEU A 86 -5.81 -7.45 1.74
N ASN A 87 -5.01 -7.71 0.72
CA ASN A 87 -3.70 -8.35 0.87
C ASN A 87 -2.61 -7.36 0.45
N VAL A 88 -1.60 -7.18 1.29
CA VAL A 88 -0.53 -6.22 1.06
C VAL A 88 0.82 -6.89 1.19
N LYS A 89 1.70 -6.60 0.24
CA LYS A 89 3.11 -6.98 0.32
C LYS A 89 3.96 -5.77 0.05
N VAL A 90 5.04 -5.63 0.80
CA VAL A 90 5.98 -4.52 0.65
C VAL A 90 7.25 -5.04 0.04
N ILE A 91 7.73 -4.36 -0.99
CA ILE A 91 8.98 -4.66 -1.67
C ILE A 91 9.93 -3.49 -1.43
N ASP A 92 11.09 -3.77 -0.86
CA ASP A 92 12.08 -2.73 -0.68
C ASP A 92 12.60 -2.26 -2.03
N PHE A 93 12.45 -0.96 -2.31
CA PHE A 93 12.78 -0.38 -3.59
C PHE A 93 14.27 -0.45 -3.90
N ASP A 94 15.10 -0.17 -2.90
CA ASP A 94 16.55 -0.12 -3.10
C ASP A 94 17.16 -1.49 -3.37
N GLU A 95 16.62 -2.52 -2.74
CA GLU A 95 17.13 -3.89 -2.88
C GLU A 95 16.54 -4.62 -4.09
N ASN A 96 15.49 -4.08 -4.71
CA ASN A 96 14.76 -4.74 -5.79
C ASN A 96 14.55 -3.82 -6.98
N ARG A 97 15.63 -3.13 -7.41
CA ARG A 97 15.56 -2.17 -8.52
C ARG A 97 15.14 -2.81 -9.83
N ASP A 98 15.55 -4.03 -10.07
CA ASP A 98 15.21 -4.78 -11.26
C ASP A 98 13.69 -5.02 -11.34
N ILE A 99 13.08 -5.39 -10.23
CA ILE A 99 11.64 -5.61 -10.15
C ILE A 99 10.90 -4.27 -10.32
N ALA A 100 11.38 -3.23 -9.66
CA ALA A 100 10.81 -1.89 -9.78
C ALA A 100 10.84 -1.39 -11.22
N ASP A 101 11.97 -1.57 -11.90
CA ASP A 101 12.11 -1.17 -13.30
C ASP A 101 11.14 -1.92 -14.19
N GLU A 102 10.99 -3.21 -13.98
CA GLU A 102 10.09 -4.04 -14.77
C GLU A 102 8.63 -3.63 -14.58
N MET A 103 8.27 -3.19 -13.40
CA MET A 103 6.92 -2.74 -13.08
C MET A 103 6.73 -1.25 -13.30
N ASN A 104 7.71 -0.58 -13.89
CA ASN A 104 7.69 0.88 -14.15
C ASN A 104 7.47 1.71 -12.89
N VAL A 105 8.12 1.32 -11.81
CA VAL A 105 8.09 2.07 -10.56
C VAL A 105 9.32 2.98 -10.53
N LEU A 106 9.09 4.30 -10.63
CA LEU A 106 10.15 5.31 -10.68
C LEU A 106 10.25 6.12 -9.39
N ARG A 107 9.19 6.12 -8.58
CA ARG A 107 9.10 6.93 -7.37
C ARG A 107 8.53 6.11 -6.24
N VAL A 108 8.83 6.47 -5.02
CA VAL A 108 8.33 5.78 -3.83
C VAL A 108 7.72 6.76 -2.83
N PRO A 109 6.68 6.34 -2.08
CA PRO A 109 6.04 5.04 -2.18
C PRO A 109 5.18 4.92 -3.44
N THR A 110 5.16 3.75 -4.05
CA THR A 110 4.19 3.41 -5.09
C THR A 110 3.38 2.23 -4.60
N ILE A 111 2.07 2.36 -4.63
CA ILE A 111 1.15 1.29 -4.25
C ILE A 111 0.39 0.88 -5.51
N ILE A 112 0.66 -0.33 -5.98
CA ILE A 112 -0.01 -0.86 -7.16
C ILE A 112 -1.15 -1.74 -6.69
N VAL A 113 -2.37 -1.38 -7.08
CA VAL A 113 -3.58 -2.11 -6.69
C VAL A 113 -3.95 -3.08 -7.81
N HIS A 114 -4.14 -4.36 -7.45
CA HIS A 114 -4.52 -5.42 -8.38
C HIS A 114 -5.86 -6.02 -7.94
N ASP A 115 -6.65 -6.45 -8.91
CA ASP A 115 -7.87 -7.21 -8.63
C ASP A 115 -7.53 -8.67 -8.29
N ARG A 116 -8.55 -9.50 -8.05
CA ARG A 116 -8.35 -10.91 -7.69
C ARG A 116 -7.69 -11.73 -8.81
N ALA A 117 -7.72 -11.24 -10.04
CA ALA A 117 -7.07 -11.89 -11.17
C ALA A 117 -5.66 -11.34 -11.42
N TRP A 118 -5.13 -10.54 -10.48
CA TRP A 118 -3.81 -9.91 -10.56
C TRP A 118 -3.67 -8.92 -11.71
N ARG A 119 -4.78 -8.33 -12.16
CA ARG A 119 -4.72 -7.24 -13.13
C ARG A 119 -4.55 -5.92 -12.38
N GLU A 120 -3.64 -5.11 -12.84
CA GLU A 120 -3.44 -3.77 -12.25
C GLU A 120 -4.68 -2.92 -12.55
N ILE A 121 -5.28 -2.35 -11.50
CA ILE A 121 -6.45 -1.48 -11.63
C ILE A 121 -6.13 -0.02 -11.33
N GLY A 122 -4.95 0.27 -10.78
CA GLY A 122 -4.51 1.63 -10.55
C GLY A 122 -3.30 1.69 -9.63
N ARG A 123 -2.75 2.89 -9.50
CA ARG A 123 -1.57 3.15 -8.67
C ARG A 123 -1.73 4.41 -7.86
N PHE A 124 -1.19 4.37 -6.66
CA PHE A 124 -0.94 5.56 -5.84
C PHE A 124 0.56 5.82 -5.89
N VAL A 125 0.96 7.04 -6.29
CA VAL A 125 2.37 7.38 -6.44
C VAL A 125 2.73 8.57 -5.56
N GLU A 126 3.63 8.37 -4.64
CA GLU A 126 4.23 9.35 -3.73
C GLU A 126 3.26 9.95 -2.69
N LYS A 127 2.25 10.65 -3.13
CA LYS A 127 1.33 11.39 -2.25
C LYS A 127 -0.02 11.56 -2.93
N PRO A 128 -1.07 11.88 -2.18
CA PRO A 128 -2.39 12.06 -2.77
C PRO A 128 -2.41 13.18 -3.80
N THR A 129 -2.99 12.91 -4.97
CA THR A 129 -3.11 13.86 -6.07
C THR A 129 -4.55 14.23 -6.40
N HIS A 130 -5.47 13.30 -6.16
CA HIS A 130 -6.89 13.49 -6.53
C HIS A 130 -7.82 13.50 -5.33
N GLY A 131 -7.36 13.05 -4.18
CA GLY A 131 -8.11 13.03 -2.96
C GLY A 131 -7.37 13.81 -1.87
N ASP A 132 -7.98 13.93 -0.71
CA ASP A 132 -7.38 14.60 0.44
C ASP A 132 -6.37 13.70 1.15
N THR A 133 -6.57 12.38 1.08
CA THR A 133 -5.79 11.42 1.84
C THR A 133 -5.45 10.21 0.98
N LEU A 134 -4.51 9.40 1.47
CA LEU A 134 -4.16 8.14 0.86
C LEU A 134 -5.38 7.22 0.75
N GLU A 135 -6.19 7.12 1.81
CA GLU A 135 -7.36 6.25 1.80
C GLU A 135 -8.40 6.69 0.77
N ASP A 136 -8.58 8.00 0.58
CA ASP A 136 -9.49 8.51 -0.45
C ASP A 136 -9.04 8.10 -1.84
N GLU A 137 -7.75 8.24 -2.12
CA GLU A 137 -7.22 7.93 -3.44
C GLU A 137 -7.26 6.43 -3.73
N LEU A 138 -6.89 5.61 -2.76
CA LEU A 138 -6.98 4.16 -2.89
C LEU A 138 -8.41 3.70 -3.10
N TRP A 139 -9.35 4.27 -2.35
CA TRP A 139 -10.76 3.95 -2.53
C TRP A 139 -11.24 4.32 -3.92
N GLY A 140 -10.81 5.48 -4.43
CA GLY A 140 -11.15 5.89 -5.79
C GLY A 140 -10.73 4.87 -6.84
N ILE A 141 -9.55 4.27 -6.68
CA ILE A 141 -9.06 3.24 -7.58
C ILE A 141 -9.97 2.00 -7.54
N ILE A 142 -10.30 1.54 -6.36
CA ILE A 142 -11.13 0.35 -6.15
C ILE A 142 -12.55 0.59 -6.67
N GLN A 143 -13.12 1.75 -6.34
CA GLN A 143 -14.47 2.12 -6.75
C GLN A 143 -14.64 2.14 -8.27
N LYS A 144 -13.67 2.71 -8.98
CA LYS A 144 -13.70 2.74 -10.45
C LYS A 144 -13.71 1.33 -11.03
N ASN A 145 -12.93 0.44 -10.44
CA ASN A 145 -12.88 -0.95 -10.87
C ASN A 145 -14.22 -1.66 -10.65
N GLN A 146 -14.85 -1.44 -9.49
CA GLN A 146 -16.16 -2.02 -9.18
C GLN A 146 -17.22 -1.54 -10.15
N SER A 147 -17.20 -0.27 -10.51
CA SER A 147 -18.15 0.30 -11.46
C SER A 147 -18.02 -0.34 -12.85
N LYS A 148 -16.81 -0.69 -13.26
CA LYS A 148 -16.56 -1.35 -14.55
C LYS A 148 -17.05 -2.80 -14.58
N GLN A 149 -17.11 -3.45 -13.42
CA GLN A 149 -17.54 -4.85 -13.32
C GLN A 149 -19.05 -5.00 -13.23
N SER A 150 -19.74 -3.95 -12.89
CA SER A 150 -21.21 -3.95 -12.87
C SER A 150 -21.79 -3.53 -14.22
#